data_93a693a31214443524ceae62c7e1a9c1
#
_entry.id   93a693a31214443524ceae62c7e1a9c1
#
_cell.length_a   1.000
_cell.length_b   1.000
_cell.length_c   1.000
_cell.angle_alpha   90.00
_cell.angle_beta   90.00
_cell.angle_gamma   90.00
#
_symmetry.space_group_name_H-M   'P 1'
#
loop_
_entity.id
_entity.type
_entity.pdbx_description
1 polymer ?
#
loop_
_entity_poly.entity_id
_entity_poly.type
_entity_poly.pdbx_seq_one_letter_code
_entity_poly.pdbx_strand_id
1 'polypeptide(L)'
;MTTTEAEHLQRQEGKESRLPYLTKLVMEIAPKIGAKVIVEPEWGIVSQIIYPNGVTRSVRNYSLDLNPIASSDIAKDKGYASFFMKARGYPVAEGQTVFQDDWAKIVNSERTTSYAIEYANKLGYPLILKPNSKSQGVGVSLVYNDAELVSALNEIFKGDKVAIIERYLP
;
A
#
# COMPACT_ATOMS: atom_id res chain seq x y z
N MET A 1 23.22 -39.12 14.55
CA MET A 1 22.15 -38.11 14.69
C MET A 1 21.09 -38.67 15.60
N THR A 2 20.85 -38.08 16.74
CA THR A 2 19.80 -38.52 17.66
C THR A 2 18.43 -38.11 17.10
N THR A 3 17.37 -38.84 17.40
CA THR A 3 15.99 -38.54 16.96
C THR A 3 15.60 -37.10 17.29
N THR A 4 16.08 -36.57 18.41
CA THR A 4 15.85 -35.19 18.88
C THR A 4 16.53 -34.12 17.99
N GLU A 5 17.73 -34.43 17.45
CA GLU A 5 18.43 -33.50 16.52
C GLU A 5 17.77 -33.47 15.17
N ALA A 6 17.27 -34.60 14.67
CA ALA A 6 16.52 -34.66 13.40
C ALA A 6 15.18 -33.91 13.49
N GLU A 7 14.46 -34.05 14.61
CA GLU A 7 13.21 -33.30 14.85
C GLU A 7 13.45 -31.78 14.98
N HIS A 8 14.57 -31.38 15.58
CA HIS A 8 14.94 -29.97 15.72
C HIS A 8 15.29 -29.34 14.36
N LEU A 9 16.05 -30.07 13.53
CA LEU A 9 16.38 -29.68 12.16
C LEU A 9 15.13 -29.57 11.27
N GLN A 10 14.21 -30.54 11.31
CA GLN A 10 12.95 -30.50 10.57
C GLN A 10 12.06 -29.33 11.02
N ARG A 11 12.04 -28.99 12.31
CA ARG A 11 11.33 -27.80 12.82
C ARG A 11 11.97 -26.50 12.36
N GLN A 12 13.29 -26.41 12.24
CA GLN A 12 14.00 -25.25 11.73
C GLN A 12 13.76 -25.08 10.22
N GLU A 13 13.89 -26.14 9.42
CA GLU A 13 13.60 -26.12 7.99
C GLU A 13 12.14 -25.75 7.71
N GLY A 14 11.19 -26.26 8.49
CA GLY A 14 9.77 -25.89 8.38
C GLY A 14 9.49 -24.43 8.75
N LYS A 15 10.25 -23.82 9.66
CA LYS A 15 10.15 -22.40 10.00
C LYS A 15 10.76 -21.51 8.91
N GLU A 16 11.93 -21.87 8.38
CA GLU A 16 12.58 -21.10 7.30
C GLU A 16 11.75 -21.09 6.02
N SER A 17 11.06 -22.19 5.70
CA SER A 17 10.19 -22.25 4.53
C SER A 17 9.01 -21.26 4.62
N ARG A 18 8.56 -20.91 5.83
CA ARG A 18 7.42 -20.00 6.10
C ARG A 18 7.82 -18.52 6.17
N LEU A 19 9.11 -18.19 6.24
CA LEU A 19 9.55 -16.81 6.32
C LEU A 19 9.13 -16.01 5.07
N PRO A 20 8.74 -14.75 5.21
CA PRO A 20 8.50 -13.85 4.10
C PRO A 20 9.73 -13.75 3.18
N TYR A 21 9.48 -13.58 1.88
CA TYR A 21 10.54 -13.54 0.88
C TYR A 21 11.62 -12.49 1.20
N LEU A 22 11.20 -11.27 1.60
CA LEU A 22 12.16 -10.22 1.93
C LEU A 22 13.01 -10.57 3.15
N THR A 23 12.44 -11.23 4.16
CA THR A 23 13.20 -11.69 5.34
C THR A 23 14.28 -12.69 4.95
N LYS A 24 13.96 -13.69 4.10
CA LYS A 24 14.95 -14.63 3.56
C LYS A 24 16.06 -13.92 2.81
N LEU A 25 15.69 -12.98 1.94
CA LEU A 25 16.65 -12.22 1.14
C LEU A 25 17.58 -11.38 2.02
N VAL A 26 17.05 -10.72 3.04
CA VAL A 26 17.86 -9.94 4.01
C VAL A 26 18.81 -10.83 4.78
N MET A 27 18.35 -11.99 5.24
CA MET A 27 19.19 -12.98 5.94
C MET A 27 20.33 -13.51 5.06
N GLU A 28 20.07 -13.68 3.77
CA GLU A 28 21.08 -14.14 2.80
C GLU A 28 22.12 -13.05 2.45
N ILE A 29 21.65 -11.81 2.27
CA ILE A 29 22.49 -10.72 1.75
C ILE A 29 23.30 -10.03 2.86
N ALA A 30 22.69 -9.81 4.03
CA ALA A 30 23.33 -9.03 5.10
C ALA A 30 24.71 -9.55 5.51
N PRO A 31 24.97 -10.86 5.64
CA PRO A 31 26.32 -11.36 5.93
C PRO A 31 27.35 -11.03 4.84
N LYS A 32 26.92 -10.94 3.57
CA LYS A 32 27.82 -10.63 2.43
C LYS A 32 28.40 -9.20 2.51
N ILE A 33 27.74 -8.33 3.27
CA ILE A 33 28.19 -6.95 3.55
C ILE A 33 28.65 -6.75 5.00
N GLY A 34 28.90 -7.85 5.72
CA GLY A 34 29.33 -7.82 7.10
C GLY A 34 28.27 -7.41 8.13
N ALA A 35 27.01 -7.31 7.72
CA ALA A 35 25.92 -6.96 8.61
C ALA A 35 25.33 -8.23 9.30
N LYS A 36 24.74 -8.02 10.47
CA LYS A 36 23.98 -9.05 11.23
C LYS A 36 22.49 -8.78 11.07
N VAL A 37 21.68 -9.85 11.17
CA VAL A 37 20.23 -9.75 11.13
C VAL A 37 19.65 -10.35 12.40
N ILE A 38 18.73 -9.64 13.03
CA ILE A 38 17.86 -10.16 14.09
C ILE A 38 16.47 -10.27 13.49
N VAL A 39 15.89 -11.46 13.48
CA VAL A 39 14.55 -11.74 12.98
C VAL A 39 13.65 -12.09 14.15
N GLU A 40 12.44 -11.54 14.16
CA GLU A 40 11.40 -11.92 15.10
C GLU A 40 11.06 -13.42 14.90
N PRO A 41 11.09 -14.24 15.97
CA PRO A 41 11.16 -15.70 15.81
C PRO A 41 9.82 -16.38 15.52
N GLU A 42 8.68 -15.71 15.73
CA GLU A 42 7.36 -16.33 15.58
C GLU A 42 6.86 -16.27 14.13
N TRP A 43 6.85 -15.10 13.55
CA TRP A 43 6.29 -14.80 12.23
C TRP A 43 7.34 -14.46 11.17
N GLY A 44 8.51 -13.99 11.60
CA GLY A 44 9.58 -13.54 10.71
C GLY A 44 9.23 -12.29 9.89
N ILE A 45 8.19 -11.57 10.28
CA ILE A 45 7.67 -10.40 9.55
C ILE A 45 8.50 -9.16 9.84
N VAL A 46 9.10 -9.11 11.03
CA VAL A 46 9.91 -7.98 11.51
C VAL A 46 11.34 -8.44 11.69
N SER A 47 12.27 -7.62 11.23
CA SER A 47 13.71 -7.85 11.43
C SER A 47 14.47 -6.54 11.60
N GLN A 48 15.69 -6.66 12.10
CA GLN A 48 16.65 -5.56 12.18
C GLN A 48 17.95 -5.96 11.50
N ILE A 49 18.49 -5.07 10.69
CA ILE A 49 19.81 -5.19 10.06
C ILE A 49 20.76 -4.31 10.87
N ILE A 50 21.82 -4.92 11.41
CA ILE A 50 22.85 -4.23 12.20
C ILE A 50 24.12 -4.20 11.34
N TYR A 51 24.50 -3.01 10.90
CA TYR A 51 25.68 -2.80 10.07
C TYR A 51 26.97 -2.78 10.91
N PRO A 52 28.15 -3.02 10.29
CA PRO A 52 29.44 -3.02 11.01
C PRO A 52 29.77 -1.71 11.73
N ASN A 53 29.24 -0.59 11.26
CA ASN A 53 29.40 0.73 11.88
C ASN A 53 28.43 1.00 13.03
N GLY A 54 27.65 0.00 13.48
CA GLY A 54 26.68 0.12 14.58
C GLY A 54 25.32 0.69 14.19
N VAL A 55 25.14 1.15 12.95
CA VAL A 55 23.83 1.62 12.46
C VAL A 55 22.86 0.44 12.39
N THR A 56 21.66 0.62 12.92
CA THR A 56 20.57 -0.37 12.84
C THR A 56 19.47 0.15 11.95
N ARG A 57 18.92 -0.72 11.09
CA ARG A 57 17.76 -0.46 10.25
C ARG A 57 16.68 -1.49 10.49
N SER A 58 15.44 -1.04 10.59
CA SER A 58 14.29 -1.90 10.82
C SER A 58 13.60 -2.27 9.50
N VAL A 59 13.10 -3.49 9.45
CA VAL A 59 12.35 -4.02 8.31
C VAL A 59 11.03 -4.60 8.83
N ARG A 60 9.92 -4.24 8.22
CA ARG A 60 8.62 -4.84 8.49
C ARG A 60 7.89 -5.15 7.18
N ASN A 61 7.65 -6.43 6.91
CA ASN A 61 7.15 -6.88 5.60
C ASN A 61 8.03 -6.34 4.47
N TYR A 62 7.45 -5.54 3.57
CA TYR A 62 8.14 -4.87 2.46
C TYR A 62 8.53 -3.42 2.77
N SER A 63 8.33 -2.97 4.02
CA SER A 63 8.70 -1.63 4.46
C SER A 63 10.11 -1.64 5.01
N LEU A 64 10.99 -0.91 4.35
CA LEU A 64 12.36 -0.68 4.77
C LEU A 64 12.47 0.69 5.45
N ASP A 65 13.38 0.82 6.42
CA ASP A 65 13.68 2.07 7.12
C ASP A 65 14.58 2.98 6.27
N LEU A 66 14.08 3.33 5.06
CA LEU A 66 14.81 4.14 4.08
C LEU A 66 14.23 5.54 3.92
N ASN A 67 12.92 5.69 4.13
CA ASN A 67 12.23 6.96 3.92
C ASN A 67 11.73 7.54 5.24
N PRO A 68 11.69 8.89 5.38
CA PRO A 68 10.98 9.54 6.46
C PRO A 68 9.50 9.12 6.48
N ILE A 69 8.92 9.02 7.68
CA ILE A 69 7.55 8.53 7.88
C ILE A 69 6.55 9.35 7.06
N ALA A 70 6.61 10.68 7.13
CA ALA A 70 5.69 11.54 6.40
C ALA A 70 5.77 11.34 4.88
N SER A 71 6.96 11.14 4.32
CA SER A 71 7.13 10.86 2.89
C SER A 71 6.52 9.51 2.51
N SER A 72 6.67 8.51 3.36
CA SER A 72 6.07 7.19 3.16
C SER A 72 4.53 7.25 3.24
N ASP A 73 3.97 8.01 4.15
CA ASP A 73 2.53 8.15 4.33
C ASP A 73 1.90 8.93 3.18
N ILE A 74 2.54 10.00 2.70
CA ILE A 74 2.13 10.72 1.51
C ILE A 74 2.14 9.78 0.28
N ALA A 75 3.18 8.95 0.12
CA ALA A 75 3.27 8.04 -1.01
C ALA A 75 2.22 6.90 -0.98
N LYS A 76 1.73 6.53 0.19
CA LYS A 76 0.63 5.55 0.36
C LYS A 76 -0.75 6.14 0.05
N ASP A 77 -0.92 7.44 0.25
CA ASP A 77 -2.15 8.16 -0.09
C ASP A 77 -2.10 8.59 -1.56
N LYS A 78 -2.95 7.98 -2.40
CA LYS A 78 -2.92 8.23 -3.85
C LYS A 78 -3.29 9.67 -4.21
N GLY A 79 -4.19 10.28 -3.43
CA GLY A 79 -4.60 11.68 -3.62
C GLY A 79 -3.44 12.64 -3.37
N TYR A 80 -2.76 12.50 -2.22
CA TYR A 80 -1.61 13.33 -1.89
C TYR A 80 -0.40 13.04 -2.76
N ALA A 81 -0.14 11.77 -3.08
CA ALA A 81 0.93 11.41 -4.01
C ALA A 81 0.73 12.07 -5.38
N SER A 82 -0.48 11.98 -5.94
CA SER A 82 -0.84 12.62 -7.21
C SER A 82 -0.68 14.14 -7.16
N PHE A 83 -1.12 14.78 -6.05
CA PHE A 83 -0.94 16.21 -5.83
C PHE A 83 0.54 16.63 -5.91
N PHE A 84 1.42 15.95 -5.17
CA PHE A 84 2.85 16.30 -5.15
C PHE A 84 3.56 15.97 -6.46
N MET A 85 3.19 14.89 -7.13
CA MET A 85 3.72 14.57 -8.46
C MET A 85 3.35 15.66 -9.46
N LYS A 86 2.09 16.07 -9.49
CA LYS A 86 1.60 17.17 -10.36
C LYS A 86 2.29 18.49 -10.04
N ALA A 87 2.44 18.84 -8.77
CA ALA A 87 3.13 20.05 -8.33
C ALA A 87 4.61 20.10 -8.75
N ARG A 88 5.22 18.95 -9.00
CA ARG A 88 6.58 18.78 -9.51
C ARG A 88 6.67 18.64 -11.03
N GLY A 89 5.56 18.78 -11.76
CA GLY A 89 5.53 18.68 -13.22
C GLY A 89 5.51 17.26 -13.78
N TYR A 90 5.32 16.24 -12.94
CA TYR A 90 5.17 14.87 -13.43
C TYR A 90 3.76 14.65 -14.01
N PRO A 91 3.63 13.88 -15.09
CA PRO A 91 2.34 13.50 -15.62
C PRO A 91 1.60 12.59 -14.62
N VAL A 92 0.33 12.93 -14.37
CA VAL A 92 -0.59 12.12 -13.55
C VAL A 92 -1.92 12.00 -14.29
N ALA A 93 -2.64 10.90 -14.04
CA ALA A 93 -3.99 10.78 -14.56
C ALA A 93 -4.86 11.92 -14.01
N GLU A 94 -5.67 12.52 -14.89
CA GLU A 94 -6.63 13.53 -14.48
C GLU A 94 -7.68 12.89 -13.58
N GLY A 95 -7.83 13.41 -12.37
CA GLY A 95 -8.70 12.79 -11.37
C GLY A 95 -8.86 13.61 -10.11
N GLN A 96 -9.75 13.13 -9.25
CA GLN A 96 -10.10 13.76 -7.98
C GLN A 96 -10.35 12.71 -6.89
N THR A 97 -10.04 13.08 -5.64
CA THR A 97 -10.52 12.36 -4.47
C THR A 97 -11.98 12.72 -4.20
N VAL A 98 -12.78 11.72 -3.81
CA VAL A 98 -14.13 11.86 -3.34
C VAL A 98 -14.30 11.13 -2.01
N PHE A 99 -15.22 11.58 -1.20
CA PHE A 99 -15.41 11.12 0.17
C PHE A 99 -16.77 10.45 0.35
N GLN A 100 -16.82 9.44 1.23
CA GLN A 100 -18.08 8.97 1.77
C GLN A 100 -18.83 10.15 2.39
N ASP A 101 -20.13 10.27 2.17
CA ASP A 101 -20.91 11.48 2.49
C ASP A 101 -20.79 11.90 3.97
N ASP A 102 -20.80 10.96 4.91
CA ASP A 102 -20.62 11.29 6.33
C ASP A 102 -19.18 11.73 6.64
N TRP A 103 -18.19 11.14 5.98
CA TRP A 103 -16.81 11.57 6.12
C TRP A 103 -16.58 12.95 5.49
N ALA A 104 -17.22 13.24 4.37
CA ALA A 104 -17.20 14.57 3.74
C ALA A 104 -17.64 15.67 4.71
N LYS A 105 -18.71 15.44 5.49
CA LYS A 105 -19.18 16.36 6.54
C LYS A 105 -18.11 16.58 7.62
N ILE A 106 -17.45 15.50 8.08
CA ILE A 106 -16.42 15.58 9.13
C ILE A 106 -15.22 16.40 8.68
N VAL A 107 -14.77 16.21 7.43
CA VAL A 107 -13.60 16.92 6.88
C VAL A 107 -13.98 18.26 6.21
N ASN A 108 -15.23 18.66 6.31
CA ASN A 108 -15.78 19.87 5.71
C ASN A 108 -15.48 19.99 4.20
N SER A 109 -15.80 18.92 3.45
CA SER A 109 -15.58 18.82 2.01
C SER A 109 -16.89 18.68 1.26
N GLU A 110 -17.00 19.33 0.12
CA GLU A 110 -18.13 19.20 -0.81
C GLU A 110 -18.00 17.98 -1.75
N ARG A 111 -16.89 17.25 -1.71
CA ARG A 111 -16.59 16.13 -2.61
C ARG A 111 -17.31 14.84 -2.20
N THR A 112 -18.62 14.89 -2.19
CA THR A 112 -19.55 13.81 -1.87
C THR A 112 -19.77 12.86 -3.05
N THR A 113 -20.65 11.87 -2.89
CA THR A 113 -21.13 11.03 -4.00
C THR A 113 -21.80 11.84 -5.11
N SER A 114 -22.56 12.89 -4.76
CA SER A 114 -23.17 13.77 -5.77
C SER A 114 -22.13 14.54 -6.57
N TYR A 115 -21.12 15.10 -5.90
CA TYR A 115 -19.97 15.71 -6.58
C TYR A 115 -19.25 14.71 -7.50
N ALA A 116 -19.13 13.44 -7.09
CA ALA A 116 -18.49 12.41 -7.89
C ALA A 116 -19.18 12.21 -9.24
N ILE A 117 -20.52 12.23 -9.27
CA ILE A 117 -21.32 12.11 -10.49
C ILE A 117 -21.10 13.32 -11.39
N GLU A 118 -21.18 14.53 -10.85
CA GLU A 118 -20.95 15.77 -11.61
C GLU A 118 -19.54 15.80 -12.22
N TYR A 119 -18.53 15.42 -11.42
CA TYR A 119 -17.15 15.37 -11.88
C TYR A 119 -16.94 14.31 -12.96
N ALA A 120 -17.54 13.12 -12.80
CA ALA A 120 -17.48 12.05 -13.78
C ALA A 120 -18.09 12.47 -15.13
N ASN A 121 -19.25 13.11 -15.11
CA ASN A 121 -19.90 13.62 -16.31
C ASN A 121 -19.07 14.70 -17.02
N LYS A 122 -18.37 15.53 -16.27
CA LYS A 122 -17.43 16.52 -16.82
C LYS A 122 -16.18 15.88 -17.42
N LEU A 123 -15.65 14.84 -16.77
CA LEU A 123 -14.42 14.17 -17.19
C LEU A 123 -14.66 13.26 -18.40
N GLY A 124 -15.84 12.66 -18.48
CA GLY A 124 -16.27 11.73 -19.52
C GLY A 124 -15.86 10.27 -19.23
N TYR A 125 -16.77 9.34 -19.50
CA TYR A 125 -16.56 7.91 -19.36
C TYR A 125 -15.76 7.32 -20.54
N PRO A 126 -15.03 6.18 -20.36
CA PRO A 126 -14.92 5.38 -19.14
C PRO A 126 -13.94 5.98 -18.13
N LEU A 127 -14.17 5.66 -16.85
CA LEU A 127 -13.36 6.14 -15.71
C LEU A 127 -12.90 4.99 -14.84
N ILE A 128 -11.79 5.21 -14.14
CA ILE A 128 -11.29 4.30 -13.10
C ILE A 128 -11.69 4.84 -11.73
N LEU A 129 -12.31 3.97 -10.93
CA LEU A 129 -12.52 4.20 -9.50
C LEU A 129 -11.63 3.27 -8.68
N LYS A 130 -11.05 3.80 -7.61
CA LYS A 130 -10.19 3.01 -6.72
C LYS A 130 -10.21 3.54 -5.29
N PRO A 131 -10.08 2.67 -4.27
CA PRO A 131 -9.88 3.08 -2.90
C PRO A 131 -8.58 3.86 -2.75
N ASN A 132 -8.57 4.90 -1.91
CA ASN A 132 -7.36 5.69 -1.67
C ASN A 132 -6.27 4.89 -0.94
N SER A 133 -6.66 4.04 0.03
CA SER A 133 -5.74 3.35 0.94
C SER A 133 -5.31 1.95 0.49
N LYS A 134 -5.98 1.33 -0.49
CA LYS A 134 -5.69 -0.04 -0.93
C LYS A 134 -4.58 -0.09 -1.99
N SER A 135 -4.03 -1.29 -2.20
CA SER A 135 -2.96 -1.55 -3.16
C SER A 135 -3.25 -2.81 -4.00
N GLN A 136 -2.38 -3.12 -4.95
CA GLN A 136 -2.43 -4.34 -5.77
C GLN A 136 -3.76 -4.55 -6.55
N GLY A 137 -4.39 -3.47 -6.97
CA GLY A 137 -5.63 -3.53 -7.73
C GLY A 137 -6.89 -3.84 -6.91
N VAL A 138 -6.79 -4.00 -5.58
CA VAL A 138 -7.95 -4.30 -4.73
C VAL A 138 -8.95 -3.15 -4.75
N GLY A 139 -10.19 -3.44 -5.17
CA GLY A 139 -11.29 -2.47 -5.23
C GLY A 139 -11.20 -1.50 -6.41
N VAL A 140 -10.37 -1.75 -7.41
CA VAL A 140 -10.31 -0.95 -8.63
C VAL A 140 -11.44 -1.38 -9.57
N SER A 141 -12.19 -0.41 -10.09
CA SER A 141 -13.29 -0.62 -11.03
C SER A 141 -13.14 0.30 -12.24
N LEU A 142 -13.39 -0.24 -13.42
CA LEU A 142 -13.61 0.51 -14.64
C LEU A 142 -15.13 0.69 -14.80
N VAL A 143 -15.59 1.94 -14.95
CA VAL A 143 -17.00 2.29 -15.01
C VAL A 143 -17.32 3.07 -16.26
N TYR A 144 -18.52 2.86 -16.79
CA TYR A 144 -18.96 3.41 -18.08
C TYR A 144 -20.18 4.33 -17.98
N ASN A 145 -20.77 4.47 -16.78
CA ASN A 145 -21.94 5.33 -16.54
C ASN A 145 -22.12 5.62 -15.04
N ASP A 146 -23.06 6.53 -14.73
CA ASP A 146 -23.33 6.96 -13.35
C ASP A 146 -23.79 5.82 -12.44
N ALA A 147 -24.58 4.87 -12.94
CA ALA A 147 -25.06 3.75 -12.13
C ALA A 147 -23.91 2.84 -11.69
N GLU A 148 -23.00 2.53 -12.59
CA GLU A 148 -21.79 1.77 -12.28
C GLU A 148 -20.86 2.54 -11.34
N LEU A 149 -20.71 3.85 -11.53
CA LEU A 149 -19.94 4.72 -10.66
C LEU A 149 -20.47 4.69 -9.23
N VAL A 150 -21.76 4.89 -9.03
CA VAL A 150 -22.39 4.86 -7.70
C VAL A 150 -22.25 3.48 -7.06
N SER A 151 -22.44 2.42 -7.82
CA SER A 151 -22.24 1.04 -7.33
C SER A 151 -20.81 0.80 -6.87
N ALA A 152 -19.82 1.22 -7.66
CA ALA A 152 -18.40 1.09 -7.31
C ALA A 152 -18.02 1.94 -6.08
N LEU A 153 -18.53 3.16 -5.96
CA LEU A 153 -18.33 3.99 -4.76
C LEU A 153 -18.90 3.33 -3.51
N ASN A 154 -20.11 2.77 -3.60
CA ASN A 154 -20.73 2.07 -2.48
C ASN A 154 -19.90 0.87 -2.01
N GLU A 155 -19.31 0.10 -2.94
CA GLU A 155 -18.40 -0.99 -2.59
C GLU A 155 -17.12 -0.48 -1.93
N ILE A 156 -16.50 0.56 -2.47
CA ILE A 156 -15.30 1.17 -1.88
C ILE A 156 -15.58 1.67 -0.47
N PHE A 157 -16.70 2.35 -0.26
CA PHE A 157 -17.07 2.98 1.01
C PHE A 157 -17.47 2.00 2.11
N LYS A 158 -17.60 0.70 1.81
CA LYS A 158 -17.70 -0.34 2.85
C LYS A 158 -16.40 -0.52 3.65
N GLY A 159 -15.25 -0.24 3.06
CA GLY A 159 -13.94 -0.49 3.66
C GLY A 159 -12.95 0.67 3.60
N ASP A 160 -13.29 1.77 2.93
CA ASP A 160 -12.49 2.98 2.85
C ASP A 160 -13.42 4.20 2.98
N LYS A 161 -12.90 5.35 3.39
CA LYS A 161 -13.65 6.61 3.49
C LYS A 161 -13.38 7.53 2.29
N VAL A 162 -12.37 7.22 1.50
CA VAL A 162 -11.87 8.03 0.40
C VAL A 162 -11.71 7.17 -0.84
N ALA A 163 -12.33 7.60 -1.92
CA ALA A 163 -12.14 7.02 -3.25
C ALA A 163 -11.44 8.02 -4.17
N ILE A 164 -10.86 7.51 -5.25
CA ILE A 164 -10.31 8.31 -6.33
C ILE A 164 -11.07 7.98 -7.60
N ILE A 165 -11.46 9.03 -8.33
CA ILE A 165 -11.98 8.95 -9.69
C ILE A 165 -10.88 9.48 -10.62
N GLU A 166 -10.53 8.70 -11.63
CA GLU A 166 -9.51 9.07 -12.61
C GLU A 166 -9.96 8.77 -14.03
N ARG A 167 -9.46 9.55 -14.98
CA ARG A 167 -9.57 9.23 -16.41
C ARG A 167 -8.94 7.87 -16.69
N TYR A 168 -9.66 7.01 -17.40
CA TYR A 168 -9.08 5.78 -17.93
C TYR A 168 -8.02 6.11 -18.99
N LEU A 169 -6.85 5.52 -18.83
CA LEU A 169 -5.76 5.55 -19.80
C LEU A 169 -5.57 4.13 -20.32
N PRO A 170 -5.82 3.88 -21.61
CA PRO A 170 -5.73 2.54 -22.21
C PRO A 170 -4.31 1.99 -22.24
#